data_7d0935bed1699e1c7564613d6ab9cc31
#
_entry.id   7d0935bed1699e1c7564613d6ab9cc31
#
_cell.length_a   1.000
_cell.length_b   1.000
_cell.length_c   1.000
_cell.angle_alpha   90.00
_cell.angle_beta   90.00
_cell.angle_gamma   90.00
#
_symmetry.space_group_name_H-M   'P 1'
#
loop_
_entity.id
_entity.type
_entity.pdbx_description
1 polymer ?
#
loop_
_entity_poly.entity_id
_entity_poly.type
_entity_poly.pdbx_seq_one_letter_code
_entity_poly.pdbx_strand_id
1 'polypeptide(L)'
;LIVNMLRILSDRAMMLNRRVEYLAIKTIRGKVSVYLLEQYRRSGNTTFMLPLKRSELADFLNVSRPSLSREMCQMRDEGIIDFHMASVRIVDMEVLEKIAAEAGL
;
A
#
# COMPACT_ATOMS: atom_id res chain seq x y z
N LEU A 1 23.30 -11.33 6.48
CA LEU A 1 22.98 -11.99 6.15
C LEU A 1 23.13 -12.36 5.63
N ILE A 2 23.34 -12.09 5.42
CA ILE A 2 23.24 -12.57 4.81
C ILE A 2 22.85 -12.88 4.65
N VAL A 3 22.76 -12.60 4.83
CA VAL A 3 22.21 -13.04 4.50
C VAL A 3 21.83 -12.71 4.40
N ASN A 4 21.92 -12.12 4.68
CA ASN A 4 21.44 -12.13 4.36
C ASN A 4 21.69 -11.70 3.77
N MET A 5 22.26 -11.32 3.72
CA MET A 5 22.44 -11.01 2.79
C MET A 5 22.57 -11.47 1.75
N LEU A 6 23.16 -11.89 1.47
CA LEU A 6 23.03 -12.51 0.42
C LEU A 6 21.72 -12.72 0.02
N ARG A 7 20.97 -13.01 0.74
CA ARG A 7 19.65 -13.11 0.51
C ARG A 7 19.09 -11.83 0.05
N ILE A 8 19.64 -10.75 0.41
CA ILE A 8 19.20 -9.48 -0.03
C ILE A 8 19.33 -9.28 -1.50
N LEU A 9 20.40 -9.77 -2.07
CA LEU A 9 20.54 -9.67 -3.46
C LEU A 9 19.47 -10.46 -4.14
N SER A 10 19.19 -11.62 -3.70
CA SER A 10 18.11 -12.38 -4.26
C SER A 10 16.78 -11.71 -4.10
N ASP A 11 16.58 -11.09 -2.98
CA ASP A 11 15.34 -10.38 -2.75
C ASP A 11 15.14 -9.28 -3.76
N ARG A 12 16.21 -8.61 -4.13
CA ARG A 12 16.10 -7.55 -5.08
C ARG A 12 15.67 -8.07 -6.44
N ALA A 13 16.22 -9.16 -6.85
CA ALA A 13 15.82 -9.76 -8.09
C ALA A 13 14.37 -10.19 -8.02
N MET A 14 13.96 -10.71 -6.89
CA MET A 14 12.58 -11.12 -6.72
C MET A 14 11.63 -9.96 -6.72
N MET A 15 12.07 -8.82 -6.22
CA MET A 15 11.21 -7.65 -6.23
C MET A 15 10.89 -7.23 -7.65
N LEU A 16 11.83 -7.35 -8.56
CA LEU A 16 11.53 -7.05 -9.94
C LEU A 16 10.51 -8.00 -10.51
N ASN A 17 10.58 -9.26 -10.11
CA ASN A 17 9.65 -10.26 -10.62
C ASN A 17 8.30 -10.18 -9.95
N ARG A 18 8.25 -9.56 -8.77
CA ARG A 18 7.02 -9.48 -8.01
C ARG A 18 6.39 -8.11 -8.10
N ARG A 19 6.59 -7.46 -9.21
CA ARG A 19 6.01 -6.15 -9.44
C ARG A 19 4.51 -6.24 -9.34
N VAL A 20 3.93 -5.34 -8.57
CA VAL A 20 2.50 -5.32 -8.36
C VAL A 20 1.80 -4.78 -9.60
N GLU A 21 0.76 -5.47 -10.02
CA GLU A 21 -0.04 -5.05 -11.15
C GLU A 21 -1.32 -4.39 -10.63
N TYR A 22 -1.24 -3.11 -10.36
CA TYR A 22 -2.38 -2.40 -9.80
C TYR A 22 -3.59 -2.39 -10.71
N LEU A 23 -3.37 -2.42 -12.01
CA LEU A 23 -4.50 -2.44 -12.94
C LEU A 23 -5.32 -3.71 -12.83
N ALA A 24 -4.71 -4.80 -12.37
CA ALA A 24 -5.42 -6.06 -12.21
C ALA A 24 -6.27 -6.09 -10.95
N ILE A 25 -6.05 -5.17 -10.03
CA ILE A 25 -6.83 -5.12 -8.80
C ILE A 25 -8.13 -4.39 -9.09
N LYS A 26 -9.25 -5.02 -8.76
CA LYS A 26 -10.55 -4.52 -9.19
C LYS A 26 -11.12 -3.40 -8.32
N THR A 27 -10.76 -3.36 -7.06
CA THR A 27 -11.35 -2.37 -6.14
C THR A 27 -10.35 -1.31 -5.76
N ILE A 28 -10.87 -0.10 -5.50
CA ILE A 28 -10.01 0.99 -5.05
C ILE A 28 -9.44 0.67 -3.68
N ARG A 29 -10.26 0.08 -2.82
CA ARG A 29 -9.80 -0.31 -1.48
C ARG A 29 -8.65 -1.32 -1.58
N GLY A 30 -8.76 -2.28 -2.49
CA GLY A 30 -7.68 -3.24 -2.71
C GLY A 30 -6.40 -2.56 -3.17
N LYS A 31 -6.50 -1.64 -4.11
CA LYS A 31 -5.34 -0.90 -4.61
C LYS A 31 -4.67 -0.12 -3.50
N VAL A 32 -5.46 0.58 -2.69
CA VAL A 32 -4.92 1.37 -1.58
C VAL A 32 -4.25 0.47 -0.56
N SER A 33 -4.91 -0.63 -0.21
CA SER A 33 -4.37 -1.55 0.80
C SER A 33 -3.04 -2.15 0.36
N VAL A 34 -2.95 -2.57 -0.89
CA VAL A 34 -1.72 -3.13 -1.42
C VAL A 34 -0.61 -2.07 -1.41
N TYR A 35 -0.95 -0.86 -1.83
CA TYR A 35 0.03 0.22 -1.86
C TYR A 35 0.55 0.55 -0.45
N LEU A 36 -0.34 0.63 0.52
CA LEU A 36 0.06 0.93 1.89
C LEU A 36 0.92 -0.17 2.48
N LEU A 37 0.62 -1.43 2.18
CA LEU A 37 1.47 -2.53 2.63
C LEU A 37 2.85 -2.47 2.01
N GLU A 38 2.95 -2.06 0.74
CA GLU A 38 4.24 -1.88 0.11
C GLU A 38 5.06 -0.81 0.81
N GLN A 39 4.41 0.30 1.17
CA GLN A 39 5.09 1.36 1.89
C GLN A 39 5.51 0.89 3.29
N TYR A 40 4.67 0.10 3.93
CA TYR A 40 5.01 -0.47 5.23
C TYR A 40 6.26 -1.35 5.13
N ARG A 41 6.32 -2.19 4.12
CA ARG A 41 7.47 -3.08 3.94
C ARG A 41 8.75 -2.30 3.68
N ARG A 42 8.65 -1.21 2.95
CA ARG A 42 9.82 -0.38 2.64
C ARG A 42 10.30 0.39 3.85
N SER A 43 9.37 0.94 4.61
CA SER A 43 9.72 1.78 5.75
C SER A 43 10.01 0.98 7.01
N GLY A 44 9.38 -0.18 7.15
CA GLY A 44 9.49 -0.98 8.36
C GLY A 44 8.68 -0.45 9.52
N ASN A 45 7.85 0.57 9.28
CA ASN A 45 7.03 1.18 10.32
C ASN A 45 5.59 1.24 9.89
N THR A 46 4.68 1.19 10.85
CA THR A 46 3.25 1.31 10.56
C THR A 46 2.83 2.76 10.29
N THR A 47 3.68 3.70 10.67
CA THR A 47 3.46 5.11 10.36
C THR A 47 4.54 5.55 9.39
N PHE A 48 4.14 6.12 8.27
CA PHE A 48 5.08 6.53 7.24
C PHE A 48 4.52 7.70 6.44
N MET A 49 5.40 8.36 5.72
CA MET A 49 5.01 9.45 4.84
C MET A 49 4.84 8.91 3.42
N LEU A 50 3.75 9.28 2.79
CA LEU A 50 3.53 8.90 1.40
C LEU A 50 4.43 9.73 0.49
N PRO A 51 5.13 9.09 -0.43
CA PRO A 51 6.02 9.83 -1.35
C PRO A 51 5.26 10.58 -2.43
N LEU A 52 3.99 10.25 -2.65
CA LEU A 52 3.19 10.84 -3.70
C LEU A 52 2.08 11.70 -3.12
N LYS A 53 1.75 12.78 -3.80
CA LYS A 53 0.57 13.57 -3.46
C LYS A 53 -0.67 12.76 -3.83
N ARG A 54 -1.82 13.17 -3.30
CA ARG A 54 -3.06 12.44 -3.58
C ARG A 54 -3.37 12.34 -5.07
N SER A 55 -3.16 13.41 -5.82
CA SER A 55 -3.41 13.37 -7.25
C SER A 55 -2.43 12.43 -7.96
N GLU A 56 -1.18 12.44 -7.53
CA GLU A 56 -0.17 11.55 -8.10
C GLU A 56 -0.46 10.09 -7.75
N LEU A 57 -0.91 9.85 -6.53
CA LEU A 57 -1.24 8.51 -6.10
C LEU A 57 -2.45 7.99 -6.87
N ALA A 58 -3.45 8.84 -7.08
CA ALA A 58 -4.62 8.46 -7.86
C ALA A 58 -4.22 8.06 -9.28
N ASP A 59 -3.33 8.83 -9.89
CA ASP A 59 -2.83 8.50 -11.23
C ASP A 59 -2.07 7.18 -11.21
N PHE A 60 -1.24 6.98 -10.20
CA PHE A 60 -0.46 5.76 -10.07
C PHE A 60 -1.37 4.53 -9.94
N LEU A 61 -2.44 4.65 -9.18
CA LEU A 61 -3.37 3.56 -8.97
C LEU A 61 -4.45 3.48 -10.05
N ASN A 62 -4.44 4.44 -10.97
CA ASN A 62 -5.40 4.52 -12.06
C ASN A 62 -6.83 4.65 -11.56
N VAL A 63 -7.03 5.57 -10.65
CA VAL A 63 -8.36 5.90 -10.13
C VAL A 63 -8.48 7.41 -10.08
N SER A 64 -9.72 7.91 -9.93
CA SER A 64 -9.89 9.36 -9.81
C SER A 64 -9.52 9.81 -8.40
N ARG A 65 -9.02 11.04 -8.30
CA ARG A 65 -8.63 11.59 -7.02
C ARG A 65 -9.81 11.64 -6.03
N PRO A 66 -11.02 12.08 -6.43
CA PRO A 66 -12.14 12.06 -5.50
C PRO A 66 -12.48 10.66 -5.00
N SER A 67 -12.40 9.66 -5.87
CA SER A 67 -12.66 8.28 -5.46
C SER A 67 -11.63 7.78 -4.48
N LEU A 68 -10.35 8.10 -4.72
CA LEU A 68 -9.28 7.73 -3.82
C LEU A 68 -9.48 8.36 -2.46
N SER A 69 -9.77 9.66 -2.43
CA SER A 69 -9.97 10.38 -1.17
C SER A 69 -11.13 9.82 -0.39
N ARG A 70 -12.22 9.52 -1.09
CA ARG A 70 -13.41 8.98 -0.46
C ARG A 70 -13.13 7.62 0.16
N GLU A 71 -12.41 6.77 -0.57
CA GLU A 71 -12.09 5.44 -0.08
C GLU A 71 -11.17 5.50 1.13
N MET A 72 -10.18 6.37 1.11
CA MET A 72 -9.28 6.52 2.24
C MET A 72 -10.01 7.03 3.47
N CYS A 73 -10.92 7.98 3.29
CA CYS A 73 -11.72 8.46 4.40
C CYS A 73 -12.59 7.36 4.98
N GLN A 74 -13.15 6.53 4.13
CA GLN A 74 -13.98 5.42 4.59
C GLN A 74 -13.15 4.40 5.35
N MET A 75 -11.96 4.10 4.88
CA MET A 75 -11.07 3.18 5.59
C MET A 75 -10.67 3.75 6.96
N ARG A 76 -10.48 5.05 7.04
CA ARG A 76 -10.21 5.70 8.31
C ARG A 76 -11.39 5.59 9.25
N ASP A 77 -12.59 5.82 8.74
CA ASP A 77 -13.80 5.73 9.55
C ASP A 77 -14.03 4.31 10.06
N GLU A 78 -13.61 3.32 9.31
CA GLU A 78 -13.71 1.92 9.72
C GLU A 78 -12.60 1.48 10.66
N GLY A 79 -11.65 2.37 10.92
CA GLY A 79 -10.57 2.04 11.85
C GLY A 79 -9.45 1.20 11.27
N ILE A 80 -9.35 1.14 9.95
CA ILE A 80 -8.30 0.36 9.29
C ILE A 80 -7.02 1.15 9.21
N ILE A 81 -7.12 2.43 8.87
CA ILE A 81 -5.98 3.33 8.77
C ILE A 81 -6.31 4.67 9.39
N ASP A 82 -5.29 5.47 9.59
CA ASP A 82 -5.46 6.86 9.95
C ASP A 82 -4.48 7.66 9.11
N PHE A 83 -4.79 8.92 8.87
CA PHE A 83 -3.89 9.74 8.07
C PHE A 83 -4.06 11.21 8.39
N HIS A 84 -3.00 11.96 8.17
CA HIS A 84 -3.01 13.40 8.32
C HIS A 84 -2.07 13.94 7.24
N MET A 85 -2.65 14.60 6.24
CA MET A 85 -1.90 15.07 5.08
C MET A 85 -1.16 13.90 4.42
N ALA A 86 0.15 13.94 4.32
CA ALA A 86 0.92 12.88 3.69
C ALA A 86 1.30 11.75 4.63
N SER A 87 1.06 11.92 5.92
CA SER A 87 1.40 10.90 6.91
C SER A 87 0.27 9.89 7.03
N VAL A 88 0.59 8.61 6.94
CA VAL A 88 -0.41 7.55 7.05
C VAL A 88 0.04 6.56 8.12
N ARG A 89 -0.92 6.10 8.91
CA ARG A 89 -0.66 5.09 9.92
C ARG A 89 -1.62 3.92 9.71
N ILE A 90 -1.08 2.72 9.72
CA ILE A 90 -1.90 1.52 9.63
C ILE A 90 -2.36 1.20 11.04
N VAL A 91 -3.68 1.25 11.26
CA VAL A 91 -4.26 1.00 12.58
C VAL A 91 -4.56 -0.48 12.77
N ASP A 92 -5.13 -1.11 11.75
CA ASP A 92 -5.48 -2.52 11.83
C ASP A 92 -4.77 -3.26 10.69
N MET A 93 -3.57 -3.70 10.99
CA MET A 93 -2.74 -4.39 10.01
C MET A 93 -3.39 -5.68 9.51
N GLU A 94 -4.05 -6.39 10.40
CA GLU A 94 -4.66 -7.66 10.05
C GLU A 94 -5.74 -7.50 9.00
N VAL A 95 -6.59 -6.51 9.17
CA VAL A 95 -7.65 -6.24 8.21
C VAL A 95 -7.05 -5.77 6.90
N LEU A 96 -6.03 -4.92 6.96
CA LEU A 96 -5.40 -4.40 5.76
C LEU A 96 -4.77 -5.53 4.95
N GLU A 97 -4.10 -6.46 5.62
CA GLU A 97 -3.50 -7.61 4.95
C GLU A 97 -4.55 -8.51 4.33
N LYS A 98 -5.68 -8.65 5.00
CA LYS A 98 -6.77 -9.45 4.48
C LYS A 98 -7.33 -8.84 3.21
N ILE A 99 -7.53 -7.54 3.21
CA ILE A 99 -8.03 -6.85 2.02
C ILE A 99 -7.06 -7.00 0.87
N ALA A 100 -5.77 -6.85 1.13
CA ALA A 100 -4.76 -6.99 0.10
C ALA A 100 -4.72 -8.42 -0.45
N ALA A 101 -4.87 -9.40 0.41
CA ALA A 101 -4.88 -10.79 -0.02
C ALA A 101 -6.07 -11.07 -0.92
N GLU A 102 -7.23 -10.51 -0.59
CA GLU A 102 -8.42 -10.67 -1.40
C GLU A 102 -8.31 -9.94 -2.72
N ALA A 103 -7.44 -8.97 -2.81
CA ALA A 103 -7.22 -8.22 -4.03
C ALA A 103 -6.36 -8.98 -5.04
N GLY A 104 -5.89 -10.17 -4.68
CA GLY A 104 -5.19 -11.01 -5.64
C GLY A 104 -3.68 -10.96 -5.53
N LEU A 105 -3.17 -10.58 -4.39
CA LEU A 105 -1.72 -10.58 -4.19
C LEU A 105 -1.23 -11.89 -3.54
#